data_c38164996710b16f10f18754e6572708
#
_entry.id   c38164996710b16f10f18754e6572708
#
_cell.length_a   1.000
_cell.length_b   1.000
_cell.length_c   1.000
_cell.angle_alpha   90.00
_cell.angle_beta   90.00
_cell.angle_gamma   90.00
#
_symmetry.space_group_name_H-M   'P 1'
#
loop_
_entity.id
_entity.type
_entity.pdbx_description
1 polymer ?
#
loop_
_entity_poly.entity_id
_entity_poly.type
_entity_poly.pdbx_seq_one_letter_code
_entity_poly.pdbx_strand_id
1 'polypeptide(L)'
;MGVHGWLLSGRLWQPLGEALTPHWELWTPDLPGFGAAPRPRGLQPSLVSYGRWLADAARERAAGRPLVLIGHSLGGSLVLHAAPQLGEQLVGVVQVASGGGVYQPRPFRMVRRGGAGFLRWRPGWLAQLPGTEAIRSPLVAELRAARGLLACSMQRGAVRQLPPLAAALNVPSLWIAGSRDTVMEPRYVRHLAGYSPEHRFELLEGEGHLPMRTAPLALAQLIGRWLADQSLASPRS
;
A
#
# COMPACT_ATOMS: atom_id res chain seq x y z
N MET A 1 1.59 10.63 -0.62
CA MET A 1 1.04 9.78 -1.72
C MET A 1 0.55 8.47 -1.16
N GLY A 2 -0.69 8.05 -1.45
CA GLY A 2 -1.29 6.79 -0.98
C GLY A 2 -1.28 5.70 -2.06
N VAL A 3 -0.75 4.51 -1.74
CA VAL A 3 -0.59 3.36 -2.64
C VAL A 3 -1.47 2.22 -2.16
N HIS A 4 -2.46 1.87 -2.96
CA HIS A 4 -3.45 0.84 -2.60
C HIS A 4 -2.90 -0.59 -2.70
N GLY A 5 -3.62 -1.53 -2.07
CA GLY A 5 -3.31 -2.96 -2.11
C GLY A 5 -3.81 -3.67 -3.37
N TRP A 6 -3.58 -4.98 -3.43
CA TRP A 6 -4.00 -5.84 -4.53
C TRP A 6 -5.51 -5.82 -4.75
N LEU A 7 -5.95 -5.71 -6.01
CA LEU A 7 -7.36 -5.62 -6.46
C LEU A 7 -8.13 -4.38 -5.94
N LEU A 8 -7.46 -3.42 -5.35
CA LEU A 8 -8.05 -2.18 -4.88
C LEU A 8 -7.78 -1.04 -5.89
N SER A 9 -8.14 0.18 -5.53
CA SER A 9 -7.93 1.40 -6.30
C SER A 9 -7.60 2.58 -5.37
N GLY A 10 -7.17 3.68 -5.93
CA GLY A 10 -6.91 4.92 -5.19
C GLY A 10 -8.11 5.43 -4.39
N ARG A 11 -9.33 5.12 -4.82
CA ARG A 11 -10.56 5.47 -4.07
C ARG A 11 -10.60 4.92 -2.64
N LEU A 12 -9.85 3.85 -2.36
CA LEU A 12 -9.72 3.31 -1.00
C LEU A 12 -9.30 4.36 0.02
N TRP A 13 -8.48 5.32 -0.42
CA TRP A 13 -7.90 6.34 0.43
C TRP A 13 -8.74 7.61 0.57
N GLN A 14 -9.85 7.73 -0.18
CA GLN A 14 -10.68 8.93 -0.16
C GLN A 14 -11.12 9.34 1.25
N PRO A 15 -11.65 8.45 2.11
CA PRO A 15 -12.05 8.85 3.46
C PRO A 15 -10.88 9.32 4.32
N LEU A 16 -9.68 8.75 4.14
CA LEU A 16 -8.48 9.21 4.81
C LEU A 16 -8.03 10.59 4.28
N GLY A 17 -8.10 10.80 2.96
CA GLY A 17 -7.76 12.08 2.34
C GLY A 17 -8.63 13.21 2.87
N GLU A 18 -9.93 12.99 2.96
CA GLU A 18 -10.90 13.94 3.54
C GLU A 18 -10.57 14.25 5.01
N ALA A 19 -10.20 13.23 5.78
CA ALA A 19 -9.84 13.36 7.19
C ALA A 19 -8.49 14.08 7.43
N LEU A 20 -7.57 14.05 6.47
CA LEU A 20 -6.27 14.73 6.54
C LEU A 20 -6.33 16.21 6.08
N THR A 21 -7.36 16.59 5.31
CA THR A 21 -7.58 17.96 4.86
C THR A 21 -7.97 18.85 6.06
N PRO A 22 -7.52 20.13 6.16
CA PRO A 22 -6.78 20.89 5.16
C PRO A 22 -5.25 20.81 5.24
N HIS A 23 -4.69 20.06 6.18
CA HIS A 23 -3.25 20.09 6.49
C HIS A 23 -2.38 19.37 5.46
N TRP A 24 -2.95 18.35 4.77
CA TRP A 24 -2.20 17.49 3.86
C TRP A 24 -2.96 17.21 2.57
N GLU A 25 -2.26 17.31 1.45
CA GLU A 25 -2.75 16.81 0.16
C GLU A 25 -2.40 15.32 0.05
N LEU A 26 -3.41 14.46 -0.06
CA LEU A 26 -3.23 13.03 -0.30
C LEU A 26 -3.53 12.69 -1.75
N TRP A 27 -2.48 12.51 -2.56
CA TRP A 27 -2.62 11.98 -3.91
C TRP A 27 -2.63 10.44 -3.91
N THR A 28 -3.61 9.84 -4.57
CA THR A 28 -3.90 8.40 -4.49
C THR A 28 -4.12 7.81 -5.88
N PRO A 29 -3.04 7.59 -6.67
CA PRO A 29 -3.17 7.05 -8.00
C PRO A 29 -3.65 5.60 -7.98
N ASP A 30 -4.35 5.21 -9.04
CA ASP A 30 -4.54 3.80 -9.34
C ASP A 30 -3.22 3.19 -9.85
N LEU A 31 -2.83 2.05 -9.31
CA LEU A 31 -1.69 1.29 -9.83
C LEU A 31 -1.99 0.82 -11.26
N PRO A 32 -0.99 0.76 -12.16
CA PRO A 32 -1.17 0.30 -13.52
C PRO A 32 -1.85 -1.07 -13.62
N GLY A 33 -2.95 -1.14 -14.36
CA GLY A 33 -3.79 -2.33 -14.48
C GLY A 33 -4.83 -2.49 -13.37
N PHE A 34 -5.00 -1.49 -12.49
CA PHE A 34 -6.02 -1.49 -11.44
C PHE A 34 -6.86 -0.21 -11.53
N GLY A 35 -8.07 -0.27 -10.94
CA GLY A 35 -8.99 0.86 -10.97
C GLY A 35 -9.26 1.35 -12.39
N ALA A 36 -8.98 2.62 -12.67
CA ALA A 36 -9.13 3.23 -13.99
C ALA A 36 -7.80 3.34 -14.78
N ALA A 37 -6.65 2.99 -14.16
CA ALA A 37 -5.34 3.15 -14.78
C ALA A 37 -5.01 1.99 -15.72
N PRO A 38 -4.81 2.22 -17.02
CA PRO A 38 -4.31 1.18 -17.93
C PRO A 38 -2.85 0.83 -17.57
N ARG A 39 -2.47 -0.42 -17.79
CA ARG A 39 -1.07 -0.81 -17.64
C ARG A 39 -0.29 -0.53 -18.92
N PRO A 40 0.82 0.23 -18.87
CA PRO A 40 1.71 0.39 -20.01
C PRO A 40 2.21 -0.96 -20.54
N ARG A 41 2.27 -1.13 -21.86
CA ARG A 41 2.63 -2.42 -22.51
C ARG A 41 3.97 -2.99 -22.05
N GLY A 42 4.96 -2.14 -21.78
CA GLY A 42 6.31 -2.52 -21.35
C GLY A 42 6.42 -2.82 -19.84
N LEU A 43 5.45 -2.42 -19.03
CA LEU A 43 5.52 -2.60 -17.57
C LEU A 43 5.29 -4.06 -17.19
N GLN A 44 6.34 -4.70 -16.68
CA GLN A 44 6.24 -6.08 -16.16
C GLN A 44 5.53 -6.09 -14.79
N PRO A 45 4.61 -7.02 -14.54
CA PRO A 45 3.89 -7.09 -13.27
C PRO A 45 4.75 -7.75 -12.18
N SER A 46 5.76 -7.02 -11.72
CA SER A 46 6.67 -7.40 -10.63
C SER A 46 6.77 -6.29 -9.58
N LEU A 47 7.15 -6.63 -8.32
CA LEU A 47 7.33 -5.64 -7.27
C LEU A 47 8.40 -4.61 -7.65
N VAL A 48 9.48 -5.04 -8.25
CA VAL A 48 10.58 -4.15 -8.69
C VAL A 48 10.12 -3.17 -9.77
N SER A 49 9.43 -3.66 -10.82
CA SER A 49 8.98 -2.80 -11.92
C SER A 49 7.90 -1.82 -11.47
N TYR A 50 6.98 -2.25 -10.62
CA TYR A 50 5.95 -1.38 -10.06
C TYR A 50 6.53 -0.40 -9.02
N GLY A 51 7.55 -0.81 -8.25
CA GLY A 51 8.28 0.09 -7.37
C GLY A 51 8.99 1.22 -8.14
N ARG A 52 9.61 0.90 -9.29
CA ARG A 52 10.19 1.92 -10.18
C ARG A 52 9.15 2.87 -10.74
N TRP A 53 8.08 2.30 -11.32
CA TRP A 53 6.96 3.11 -11.80
C TRP A 53 6.42 4.04 -10.71
N LEU A 54 6.27 3.52 -9.48
CA LEU A 54 5.80 4.29 -8.34
C LEU A 54 6.75 5.44 -7.99
N ALA A 55 8.05 5.20 -8.00
CA ALA A 55 9.06 6.23 -7.75
C ALA A 55 9.02 7.32 -8.82
N ASP A 56 8.89 6.95 -10.09
CA ASP A 56 8.81 7.91 -11.20
C ASP A 56 7.54 8.75 -11.11
N ALA A 57 6.38 8.12 -10.87
CA ALA A 57 5.11 8.82 -10.67
C ALA A 57 5.14 9.75 -9.43
N ALA A 58 5.79 9.32 -8.36
CA ALA A 58 5.95 10.13 -7.15
C ALA A 58 6.82 11.37 -7.39
N ARG A 59 7.95 11.22 -8.11
CA ARG A 59 8.82 12.35 -8.48
C ARG A 59 8.08 13.37 -9.34
N GLU A 60 7.40 12.89 -10.37
CA GLU A 60 6.63 13.73 -11.28
C GLU A 60 5.57 14.53 -10.53
N ARG A 61 4.79 13.85 -9.69
CA ARG A 61 3.70 14.49 -8.93
C ARG A 61 4.20 15.46 -7.86
N ALA A 62 5.28 15.11 -7.18
CA ALA A 62 5.86 15.96 -6.13
C ALA A 62 6.60 17.18 -6.69
N ALA A 63 7.09 17.10 -7.93
CA ALA A 63 7.76 18.24 -8.61
C ALA A 63 8.86 18.90 -7.73
N GLY A 64 9.72 18.09 -7.12
CA GLY A 64 10.79 18.54 -6.22
C GLY A 64 10.37 18.78 -4.76
N ARG A 65 9.08 18.77 -4.44
CA ARG A 65 8.60 18.94 -3.05
C ARG A 65 8.87 17.67 -2.23
N PRO A 66 9.10 17.80 -0.91
CA PRO A 66 9.16 16.66 0.00
C PRO A 66 7.86 15.84 -0.05
N LEU A 67 7.97 14.53 0.04
CA LEU A 67 6.82 13.65 0.03
C LEU A 67 6.92 12.53 1.07
N VAL A 68 5.75 12.09 1.54
CA VAL A 68 5.57 10.88 2.35
C VAL A 68 4.86 9.83 1.51
N LEU A 69 5.37 8.61 1.50
CA LEU A 69 4.69 7.47 0.88
C LEU A 69 3.88 6.71 1.92
N ILE A 70 2.61 6.45 1.61
CA ILE A 70 1.71 5.63 2.43
C ILE A 70 1.35 4.38 1.63
N GLY A 71 1.71 3.19 2.11
CA GLY A 71 1.44 1.94 1.42
C GLY A 71 0.50 1.03 2.20
N HIS A 72 -0.54 0.49 1.54
CA HIS A 72 -1.43 -0.50 2.14
C HIS A 72 -1.17 -1.88 1.56
N SER A 73 -0.98 -2.89 2.43
CA SER A 73 -0.86 -4.30 2.03
C SER A 73 0.22 -4.49 0.94
N LEU A 74 -0.11 -4.97 -0.26
CA LEU A 74 0.79 -5.03 -1.41
C LEU A 74 1.41 -3.67 -1.74
N GLY A 75 0.64 -2.59 -1.64
CA GLY A 75 1.13 -1.22 -1.86
C GLY A 75 2.28 -0.85 -0.93
N GLY A 76 2.30 -1.37 0.28
CA GLY A 76 3.42 -1.20 1.21
C GLY A 76 4.70 -1.89 0.72
N SER A 77 4.60 -3.09 0.14
CA SER A 77 5.75 -3.74 -0.49
C SER A 77 6.28 -2.91 -1.68
N LEU A 78 5.39 -2.31 -2.47
CA LEU A 78 5.77 -1.42 -3.57
C LEU A 78 6.46 -0.15 -3.07
N VAL A 79 5.99 0.43 -1.96
CA VAL A 79 6.63 1.58 -1.30
C VAL A 79 8.05 1.25 -0.88
N LEU A 80 8.30 0.08 -0.29
CA LEU A 80 9.67 -0.34 0.07
C LEU A 80 10.58 -0.48 -1.15
N HIS A 81 10.05 -0.92 -2.29
CA HIS A 81 10.83 -0.98 -3.55
C HIS A 81 11.03 0.40 -4.19
N ALA A 82 10.14 1.36 -3.96
CA ALA A 82 10.24 2.72 -4.49
C ALA A 82 11.17 3.63 -3.66
N ALA A 83 11.13 3.47 -2.34
CA ALA A 83 11.82 4.33 -1.38
C ALA A 83 13.31 4.59 -1.71
N PRO A 84 14.15 3.57 -2.03
CA PRO A 84 15.57 3.81 -2.35
C PRO A 84 15.80 4.68 -3.58
N GLN A 85 14.79 4.84 -4.43
CA GLN A 85 14.91 5.59 -5.68
C GLN A 85 14.53 7.07 -5.54
N LEU A 86 13.94 7.47 -4.42
CA LEU A 86 13.42 8.83 -4.22
C LEU A 86 14.43 9.78 -3.55
N GLY A 87 15.50 9.23 -2.93
CA GLY A 87 16.54 10.03 -2.29
C GLY A 87 15.97 11.01 -1.27
N GLU A 88 16.48 12.23 -1.24
CA GLU A 88 16.12 13.28 -0.29
C GLU A 88 14.67 13.79 -0.44
N GLN A 89 14.01 13.49 -1.56
CA GLN A 89 12.62 13.86 -1.75
C GLN A 89 11.67 13.05 -0.86
N LEU A 90 12.04 11.81 -0.51
CA LEU A 90 11.29 11.01 0.45
C LEU A 90 11.65 11.45 1.86
N VAL A 91 10.67 11.92 2.63
CA VAL A 91 10.86 12.38 4.01
C VAL A 91 10.19 11.49 5.06
N GLY A 92 9.42 10.51 4.64
CA GLY A 92 8.80 9.55 5.55
C GLY A 92 8.04 8.45 4.83
N VAL A 93 7.85 7.32 5.52
CA VAL A 93 7.12 6.15 5.02
C VAL A 93 6.06 5.73 6.03
N VAL A 94 4.83 5.51 5.56
CA VAL A 94 3.75 4.92 6.36
C VAL A 94 3.33 3.59 5.76
N GLN A 95 3.37 2.54 6.56
CA GLN A 95 2.95 1.19 6.21
C GLN A 95 1.65 0.83 6.91
N VAL A 96 0.58 0.57 6.17
CA VAL A 96 -0.73 0.21 6.74
C VAL A 96 -1.08 -1.22 6.37
N ALA A 97 -1.25 -2.08 7.37
CA ALA A 97 -1.53 -3.51 7.17
C ALA A 97 -0.56 -4.17 6.17
N SER A 98 0.74 -3.83 6.26
CA SER A 98 1.79 -4.28 5.35
C SER A 98 2.93 -4.94 6.12
N GLY A 99 2.94 -6.26 6.18
CA GLY A 99 3.94 -7.08 6.89
C GLY A 99 4.81 -7.93 5.94
N GLY A 100 4.78 -7.63 4.65
CA GLY A 100 5.65 -8.29 3.67
C GLY A 100 5.21 -9.65 3.17
N GLY A 101 4.06 -10.14 3.57
CA GLY A 101 3.51 -11.38 3.05
C GLY A 101 2.82 -12.23 4.11
N VAL A 102 2.27 -13.35 3.68
CA VAL A 102 1.63 -14.34 4.54
C VAL A 102 2.61 -15.47 4.80
N TYR A 103 3.15 -15.55 6.01
CA TYR A 103 4.22 -16.49 6.36
C TYR A 103 3.74 -17.90 6.69
N GLN A 104 2.47 -18.05 7.11
CA GLN A 104 1.93 -19.36 7.43
C GLN A 104 1.52 -20.16 6.18
N PRO A 105 1.86 -21.46 6.08
CA PRO A 105 1.58 -22.26 4.89
C PRO A 105 0.10 -22.42 4.53
N ARG A 106 -0.79 -22.50 5.53
CA ARG A 106 -2.25 -22.68 5.30
C ARG A 106 -2.90 -21.39 4.81
N PRO A 107 -2.82 -20.23 5.52
CA PRO A 107 -3.29 -18.94 5.02
C PRO A 107 -2.68 -18.58 3.67
N PHE A 108 -1.38 -18.79 3.46
CA PHE A 108 -0.70 -18.58 2.20
C PHE A 108 -1.36 -19.32 1.03
N ARG A 109 -1.61 -20.63 1.20
CA ARG A 109 -2.28 -21.45 0.16
C ARG A 109 -3.71 -20.97 -0.08
N MET A 110 -4.43 -20.59 0.97
CA MET A 110 -5.81 -20.09 0.87
C MET A 110 -5.87 -18.78 0.08
N VAL A 111 -5.05 -17.80 0.41
CA VAL A 111 -4.98 -16.50 -0.32
C VAL A 111 -4.58 -16.73 -1.78
N ARG A 112 -3.57 -17.56 -2.04
CA ARG A 112 -3.11 -17.86 -3.40
C ARG A 112 -4.18 -18.57 -4.23
N ARG A 113 -4.82 -19.60 -3.69
CA ARG A 113 -5.87 -20.36 -4.40
C ARG A 113 -7.14 -19.52 -4.55
N GLY A 114 -7.57 -18.84 -3.50
CA GLY A 114 -8.74 -17.97 -3.52
C GLY A 114 -8.56 -16.81 -4.50
N GLY A 115 -7.40 -16.15 -4.47
CA GLY A 115 -7.08 -15.08 -5.42
C GLY A 115 -7.04 -15.55 -6.87
N ALA A 116 -6.39 -16.69 -7.15
CA ALA A 116 -6.36 -17.27 -8.48
C ALA A 116 -7.75 -17.70 -8.97
N GLY A 117 -8.55 -18.32 -8.08
CA GLY A 117 -9.93 -18.71 -8.36
C GLY A 117 -10.81 -17.50 -8.65
N PHE A 118 -10.74 -16.46 -7.79
CA PHE A 118 -11.45 -15.21 -8.01
C PHE A 118 -11.12 -14.59 -9.39
N LEU A 119 -9.84 -14.47 -9.74
CA LEU A 119 -9.42 -13.90 -11.02
C LEU A 119 -9.87 -14.74 -12.22
N ARG A 120 -10.08 -16.05 -12.05
CA ARG A 120 -10.58 -16.93 -13.12
C ARG A 120 -12.07 -16.78 -13.36
N TRP A 121 -12.84 -16.65 -12.26
CA TRP A 121 -14.31 -16.75 -12.30
C TRP A 121 -15.04 -15.42 -12.09
N ARG A 122 -14.28 -14.32 -11.85
CA ARG A 122 -14.90 -13.02 -11.60
C ARG A 122 -15.82 -12.59 -12.76
N PRO A 123 -17.08 -12.24 -12.46
CA PRO A 123 -18.03 -11.78 -13.47
C PRO A 123 -17.76 -10.29 -13.78
N GLY A 124 -16.83 -10.01 -14.73
CA GLY A 124 -16.46 -8.63 -15.09
C GLY A 124 -17.64 -7.77 -15.55
N TRP A 125 -18.69 -8.38 -16.07
CA TRP A 125 -19.91 -7.69 -16.48
C TRP A 125 -20.64 -7.01 -15.31
N LEU A 126 -20.54 -7.54 -14.08
CA LEU A 126 -21.10 -6.89 -12.89
C LEU A 126 -20.54 -5.48 -12.66
N ALA A 127 -19.32 -5.20 -13.10
CA ALA A 127 -18.74 -3.87 -12.94
C ALA A 127 -19.45 -2.77 -13.74
N GLN A 128 -20.32 -3.14 -14.66
CA GLN A 128 -21.10 -2.21 -15.50
C GLN A 128 -22.48 -1.90 -14.89
N LEU A 129 -22.89 -2.63 -13.86
CA LEU A 129 -24.18 -2.42 -13.22
C LEU A 129 -24.15 -1.23 -12.24
N PRO A 130 -25.21 -0.43 -12.16
CA PRO A 130 -25.36 0.58 -11.12
C PRO A 130 -25.28 -0.03 -9.72
N GLY A 131 -24.69 0.70 -8.77
CA GLY A 131 -24.56 0.23 -7.37
C GLY A 131 -23.42 -0.73 -7.11
N THR A 132 -22.58 -1.03 -8.11
CA THR A 132 -21.41 -1.94 -7.95
C THR A 132 -20.10 -1.20 -7.70
N GLU A 133 -20.13 0.10 -7.47
CA GLU A 133 -18.95 0.95 -7.32
C GLU A 133 -17.96 0.43 -6.25
N ALA A 134 -18.50 -0.09 -5.15
CA ALA A 134 -17.71 -0.62 -4.03
C ALA A 134 -16.91 -1.89 -4.39
N ILE A 135 -17.41 -2.69 -5.35
CA ILE A 135 -16.81 -3.96 -5.78
C ILE A 135 -16.19 -3.87 -7.18
N ARG A 136 -16.32 -2.72 -7.84
CA ARG A 136 -15.86 -2.53 -9.22
C ARG A 136 -14.37 -2.78 -9.39
N SER A 137 -13.54 -2.25 -8.50
CA SER A 137 -12.09 -2.32 -8.62
C SER A 137 -11.56 -3.76 -8.81
N PRO A 138 -11.93 -4.76 -7.98
CA PRO A 138 -11.48 -6.13 -8.20
C PRO A 138 -12.04 -6.75 -9.48
N LEU A 139 -13.22 -6.32 -9.96
CA LEU A 139 -13.83 -6.85 -11.17
C LEU A 139 -13.14 -6.37 -12.46
N VAL A 140 -12.63 -5.12 -12.49
CA VAL A 140 -12.04 -4.49 -13.67
C VAL A 140 -10.51 -4.61 -13.74
N ALA A 141 -9.84 -5.03 -12.66
CA ALA A 141 -8.38 -5.13 -12.65
C ALA A 141 -7.84 -5.95 -13.83
N GLU A 142 -6.78 -5.48 -14.49
CA GLU A 142 -6.18 -6.20 -15.61
C GLU A 142 -5.63 -7.55 -15.13
N LEU A 143 -5.98 -8.62 -15.87
CA LEU A 143 -5.70 -9.98 -15.45
C LEU A 143 -4.19 -10.27 -15.32
N ARG A 144 -3.39 -9.74 -16.23
CA ARG A 144 -1.94 -9.92 -16.24
C ARG A 144 -1.29 -9.19 -15.07
N ALA A 145 -1.70 -7.95 -14.77
CA ALA A 145 -1.22 -7.20 -13.61
C ALA A 145 -1.61 -7.91 -12.30
N ALA A 146 -2.88 -8.26 -12.16
CA ALA A 146 -3.40 -8.89 -10.95
C ALA A 146 -2.75 -10.25 -10.67
N ARG A 147 -2.62 -11.12 -11.68
CA ARG A 147 -1.96 -12.44 -11.54
C ARG A 147 -0.47 -12.31 -11.28
N GLY A 148 0.21 -11.41 -12.03
CA GLY A 148 1.65 -11.24 -11.91
C GLY A 148 2.06 -10.68 -10.56
N LEU A 149 1.38 -9.64 -10.07
CA LEU A 149 1.67 -9.07 -8.75
C LEU A 149 1.33 -10.04 -7.62
N LEU A 150 0.21 -10.78 -7.71
CA LEU A 150 -0.09 -11.82 -6.74
C LEU A 150 1.01 -12.90 -6.71
N ALA A 151 1.37 -13.42 -7.89
CA ALA A 151 2.39 -14.47 -7.99
C ALA A 151 3.75 -13.98 -7.46
N CYS A 152 4.17 -12.78 -7.83
CA CYS A 152 5.43 -12.19 -7.46
C CYS A 152 5.50 -11.89 -5.95
N SER A 153 4.47 -11.24 -5.36
CA SER A 153 4.43 -10.91 -3.93
C SER A 153 4.42 -12.13 -3.01
N MET A 154 4.04 -13.30 -3.54
CA MET A 154 3.99 -14.55 -2.80
C MET A 154 5.21 -15.45 -3.01
N GLN A 155 6.19 -15.03 -3.80
CA GLN A 155 7.43 -15.79 -3.96
C GLN A 155 8.35 -15.61 -2.75
N ARG A 156 8.97 -16.69 -2.29
CA ARG A 156 9.92 -16.63 -1.17
C ARG A 156 11.06 -15.63 -1.40
N GLY A 157 11.54 -15.52 -2.63
CA GLY A 157 12.57 -14.55 -3.01
C GLY A 157 12.11 -13.10 -2.81
N ALA A 158 10.89 -12.77 -3.23
CA ALA A 158 10.32 -11.43 -3.05
C ALA A 158 10.10 -11.10 -1.56
N VAL A 159 9.55 -12.04 -0.79
CA VAL A 159 9.35 -11.87 0.66
C VAL A 159 10.68 -11.64 1.38
N ARG A 160 11.75 -12.36 1.01
CA ARG A 160 13.08 -12.20 1.59
C ARG A 160 13.76 -10.87 1.27
N GLN A 161 13.32 -10.17 0.24
CA GLN A 161 13.86 -8.84 -0.12
C GLN A 161 13.29 -7.72 0.75
N LEU A 162 12.13 -7.91 1.40
CA LEU A 162 11.47 -6.84 2.15
C LEU A 162 12.21 -6.44 3.44
N PRO A 163 12.75 -7.37 4.26
CA PRO A 163 13.58 -6.98 5.41
C PRO A 163 14.79 -6.11 5.04
N PRO A 164 15.64 -6.46 4.06
CA PRO A 164 16.73 -5.57 3.62
C PRO A 164 16.23 -4.22 3.10
N LEU A 165 15.11 -4.16 2.39
CA LEU A 165 14.52 -2.90 1.94
C LEU A 165 13.99 -2.05 3.10
N ALA A 166 13.40 -2.66 4.12
CA ALA A 166 13.00 -1.96 5.34
C ALA A 166 14.23 -1.44 6.11
N ALA A 167 15.29 -2.25 6.20
CA ALA A 167 16.54 -1.87 6.85
C ALA A 167 17.28 -0.73 6.11
N ALA A 168 17.07 -0.59 4.81
CA ALA A 168 17.66 0.46 3.98
C ALA A 168 16.86 1.78 3.99
N LEU A 169 15.77 1.88 4.75
CA LEU A 169 15.05 3.14 4.90
C LEU A 169 15.91 4.14 5.69
N ASN A 170 16.20 5.27 5.06
CA ASN A 170 16.95 6.39 5.65
C ASN A 170 16.04 7.53 6.12
N VAL A 171 14.75 7.24 6.29
CA VAL A 171 13.71 8.18 6.71
C VAL A 171 12.86 7.54 7.79
N PRO A 172 12.24 8.34 8.68
CA PRO A 172 11.31 7.84 9.68
C PRO A 172 10.18 7.02 9.06
N SER A 173 9.77 5.97 9.73
CA SER A 173 8.69 5.10 9.27
C SER A 173 7.65 4.81 10.35
N LEU A 174 6.36 4.86 9.95
CA LEU A 174 5.23 4.50 10.78
C LEU A 174 4.60 3.22 10.27
N TRP A 175 4.45 2.24 11.12
CA TRP A 175 3.88 0.93 10.79
C TRP A 175 2.60 0.72 11.58
N ILE A 176 1.49 0.52 10.89
CA ILE A 176 0.14 0.45 11.46
C ILE A 176 -0.50 -0.89 11.13
N ALA A 177 -1.01 -1.57 12.14
CA ALA A 177 -1.78 -2.81 11.97
C ALA A 177 -3.13 -2.70 12.67
N GLY A 178 -4.15 -3.35 12.11
CA GLY A 178 -5.42 -3.55 12.83
C GLY A 178 -5.34 -4.78 13.73
N SER A 179 -5.83 -4.70 14.97
CA SER A 179 -5.72 -5.81 15.93
C SER A 179 -6.52 -7.05 15.54
N ARG A 180 -7.52 -6.89 14.66
CA ARG A 180 -8.35 -7.97 14.09
C ARG A 180 -7.99 -8.32 12.64
N ASP A 181 -6.86 -7.83 12.14
CA ASP A 181 -6.43 -8.16 10.78
C ASP A 181 -5.99 -9.62 10.70
N THR A 182 -6.77 -10.44 10.00
CA THR A 182 -6.48 -11.86 9.75
C THR A 182 -5.76 -12.10 8.42
N VAL A 183 -5.66 -11.09 7.57
CA VAL A 183 -4.93 -11.13 6.28
C VAL A 183 -3.46 -10.82 6.50
N MET A 184 -3.20 -9.74 7.24
CA MET A 184 -1.86 -9.29 7.61
C MET A 184 -1.79 -9.11 9.12
N GLU A 185 -1.63 -10.23 9.83
CA GLU A 185 -1.62 -10.23 11.30
C GLU A 185 -0.61 -9.23 11.87
N PRO A 186 -0.95 -8.51 12.96
CA PRO A 186 -0.10 -7.48 13.55
C PRO A 186 1.34 -7.91 13.82
N ARG A 187 1.54 -9.18 14.18
CA ARG A 187 2.88 -9.74 14.45
C ARG A 187 3.81 -9.68 13.22
N TYR A 188 3.27 -9.83 12.01
CA TYR A 188 4.09 -9.75 10.78
C TYR A 188 4.41 -8.30 10.42
N VAL A 189 3.47 -7.38 10.62
CA VAL A 189 3.72 -5.95 10.46
C VAL A 189 4.80 -5.48 11.44
N ARG A 190 4.66 -5.84 12.72
CA ARG A 190 5.66 -5.53 13.77
C ARG A 190 7.02 -6.15 13.47
N HIS A 191 7.03 -7.39 13.00
CA HIS A 191 8.29 -8.08 12.64
C HIS A 191 9.03 -7.35 11.52
N LEU A 192 8.32 -6.95 10.46
CA LEU A 192 8.95 -6.24 9.35
C LEU A 192 9.37 -4.81 9.76
N ALA A 193 8.57 -4.13 10.60
CA ALA A 193 8.91 -2.82 11.15
C ALA A 193 10.24 -2.83 11.90
N GLY A 194 10.51 -3.90 12.66
CA GLY A 194 11.74 -4.04 13.44
C GLY A 194 13.03 -4.07 12.64
N TYR A 195 12.99 -4.18 11.32
CA TYR A 195 14.16 -4.03 10.47
C TYR A 195 14.44 -2.56 10.11
N SER A 196 13.43 -1.67 10.16
CA SER A 196 13.63 -0.26 9.84
C SER A 196 14.34 0.46 10.98
N PRO A 197 15.44 1.21 10.72
CA PRO A 197 16.25 1.83 11.76
C PRO A 197 15.45 2.82 12.62
N GLU A 198 14.65 3.64 12.00
CA GLU A 198 13.79 4.62 12.66
C GLU A 198 12.34 4.30 12.39
N HIS A 199 11.75 3.50 13.29
CA HIS A 199 10.36 3.07 13.14
C HIS A 199 9.53 3.29 14.39
N ARG A 200 8.24 3.54 14.16
CA ARG A 200 7.18 3.49 15.17
C ARG A 200 6.14 2.46 14.73
N PHE A 201 5.73 1.59 15.64
CA PHE A 201 4.66 0.63 15.40
C PHE A 201 3.43 0.99 16.22
N GLU A 202 2.27 1.03 15.57
CA GLU A 202 0.98 1.34 16.18
C GLU A 202 -0.06 0.26 15.87
N LEU A 203 -0.86 -0.07 16.88
CA LEU A 203 -1.96 -1.01 16.76
C LEU A 203 -3.29 -0.26 16.83
N LEU A 204 -4.11 -0.38 15.80
CA LEU A 204 -5.49 0.11 15.79
C LEU A 204 -6.41 -0.96 16.35
N GLU A 205 -6.83 -0.75 17.59
CA GLU A 205 -7.70 -1.70 18.28
C GLU A 205 -9.07 -1.83 17.63
N GLY A 206 -9.53 -3.08 17.48
CA GLY A 206 -10.81 -3.40 16.86
C GLY A 206 -10.81 -3.41 15.34
N GLU A 207 -9.76 -2.89 14.70
CA GLU A 207 -9.69 -2.72 13.25
C GLU A 207 -9.15 -3.96 12.52
N GLY A 208 -9.61 -4.13 11.26
CA GLY A 208 -9.17 -5.20 10.36
C GLY A 208 -8.17 -4.71 9.32
N HIS A 209 -8.23 -5.36 8.15
CA HIS A 209 -7.27 -5.13 7.04
C HIS A 209 -7.42 -3.77 6.33
N LEU A 210 -8.56 -3.08 6.46
CA LEU A 210 -8.89 -1.85 5.73
C LEU A 210 -9.20 -0.66 6.67
N PRO A 211 -8.30 -0.28 7.61
CA PRO A 211 -8.58 0.78 8.58
C PRO A 211 -8.82 2.15 7.93
N MET A 212 -8.26 2.40 6.72
CA MET A 212 -8.51 3.64 5.98
C MET A 212 -9.98 3.79 5.54
N ARG A 213 -10.74 2.69 5.58
CA ARG A 213 -12.17 2.66 5.24
C ARG A 213 -13.07 2.59 6.49
N THR A 214 -12.65 1.81 7.50
CA THR A 214 -13.46 1.52 8.69
C THR A 214 -13.24 2.53 9.82
N ALA A 215 -12.04 3.10 9.93
CA ALA A 215 -11.64 4.07 10.95
C ALA A 215 -10.76 5.20 10.37
N PRO A 216 -11.21 5.90 9.31
CA PRO A 216 -10.38 6.91 8.62
C PRO A 216 -9.94 8.05 9.54
N LEU A 217 -10.79 8.50 10.46
CA LEU A 217 -10.46 9.57 11.41
C LEU A 217 -9.38 9.14 12.40
N ALA A 218 -9.47 7.94 12.97
CA ALA A 218 -8.46 7.42 13.88
C ALA A 218 -7.11 7.24 13.17
N LEU A 219 -7.14 6.73 11.93
CA LEU A 219 -5.96 6.57 11.09
C LEU A 219 -5.34 7.93 10.75
N ALA A 220 -6.15 8.95 10.39
CA ALA A 220 -5.70 10.30 10.10
C ALA A 220 -5.06 10.97 11.32
N GLN A 221 -5.68 10.85 12.49
CA GLN A 221 -5.12 11.37 13.74
C GLN A 221 -3.77 10.76 14.09
N LEU A 222 -3.63 9.45 13.87
CA LEU A 222 -2.39 8.73 14.14
C LEU A 222 -1.27 9.16 13.18
N ILE A 223 -1.57 9.21 11.88
CA ILE A 223 -0.62 9.69 10.86
C ILE A 223 -0.28 11.16 11.11
N GLY A 224 -1.27 12.02 11.36
CA GLY A 224 -1.06 13.45 11.59
C GLY A 224 -0.17 13.72 12.82
N ARG A 225 -0.39 13.02 13.94
CA ARG A 225 0.49 13.11 15.12
C ARG A 225 1.92 12.69 14.80
N TRP A 226 2.07 11.54 14.12
CA TRP A 226 3.40 11.06 13.73
C TRP A 226 4.12 12.06 12.81
N LEU A 227 3.43 12.64 11.83
CA LEU A 227 4.01 13.66 10.94
C LEU A 227 4.42 14.92 11.71
N ALA A 228 3.64 15.34 12.70
CA ALA A 228 3.97 16.47 13.57
C ALA A 228 5.21 16.18 14.43
N ASP A 229 5.28 14.99 15.04
CA ASP A 229 6.43 14.55 15.86
C ASP A 229 7.74 14.52 15.05
N GLN A 230 7.67 14.24 13.75
CA GLN A 230 8.82 14.25 12.85
C GLN A 230 9.17 15.65 12.30
N SER A 231 8.52 16.71 12.76
CA SER A 231 8.65 18.07 12.19
C SER A 231 8.36 18.11 10.68
N LEU A 232 7.63 17.14 10.17
CA LEU A 232 7.19 17.07 8.78
C LEU A 232 5.85 17.83 8.57
N ALA A 233 5.29 18.36 9.64
CA ALA A 233 4.05 19.11 9.65
C ALA A 233 4.29 20.54 9.18
N SER A 234 3.84 20.84 8.02
CA SER A 234 3.73 22.07 7.23
C SER A 234 4.78 22.20 6.14
N PRO A 235 4.37 22.41 4.89
CA PRO A 235 5.24 23.06 3.94
C PRO A 235 5.49 24.47 4.51
N ARG A 236 6.74 24.81 4.77
CA ARG A 236 7.12 26.19 5.03
C ARG A 236 6.58 27.02 3.87
N SER A 237 5.71 27.96 4.21
CA SER A 237 5.13 28.99 3.32
C SER A 237 6.20 29.66 2.47
#